data_73b70b5e3ca88c48443fd7fafed34e29
#
_entry.id   73b70b5e3ca88c48443fd7fafed34e29
#
_cell.length_a   1.000
_cell.length_b   1.000
_cell.length_c   1.000
_cell.angle_alpha   90.00
_cell.angle_beta   90.00
_cell.angle_gamma   90.00
#
_symmetry.space_group_name_H-M   'P 1'
#
loop_
_entity.id
_entity.type
_entity.pdbx_description
1 polymer ?
#
loop_
_entity_poly.entity_id
_entity_poly.type
_entity_poly.pdbx_seq_one_letter_code
_entity_poly.pdbx_strand_id
1 'polypeptide(L)'
;TIVCLNLPPIPIGVTSAEADYSYTWTHTDLNGNNSPFPSTEDTILVGVGGTYYVTATTTDGTNCSRTLSIEVEESEIATVTLDDITVQDLTSDNNNTITIDTANLGIGDYEFAIDDPNGPYQNDPFFENVRPGIHTIYIRDRNDCGIAQIDVSVIGYKKFFTPNGDGIHDSWRILGIREDF
;
A
#
# COMPACT_ATOMS: atom_id res chain seq x y z
N THR A 1 10.90 10.62 -7.05
CA THR A 1 10.12 9.66 -7.86
C THR A 1 9.91 8.40 -7.06
N ILE A 2 8.74 7.76 -7.20
CA ILE A 2 8.39 6.54 -6.46
C ILE A 2 8.13 5.41 -7.45
N VAL A 3 8.67 4.23 -7.18
CA VAL A 3 8.36 2.99 -7.89
C VAL A 3 7.51 2.08 -7.02
N CYS A 4 6.53 1.43 -7.64
CA CYS A 4 5.76 0.40 -6.97
C CYS A 4 6.39 -0.97 -7.26
N LEU A 5 6.91 -1.65 -6.23
CA LEU A 5 7.59 -2.94 -6.38
C LEU A 5 6.70 -4.04 -6.98
N ASN A 6 5.39 -3.91 -6.83
CA ASN A 6 4.36 -4.82 -7.35
C ASN A 6 3.84 -4.43 -8.75
N LEU A 7 4.32 -3.33 -9.34
CA LEU A 7 3.91 -2.83 -10.66
C LEU A 7 5.07 -2.85 -11.66
N PRO A 8 4.79 -2.67 -12.97
CA PRO A 8 5.85 -2.58 -13.97
C PRO A 8 6.81 -1.41 -13.73
N PRO A 9 8.09 -1.53 -14.16
CA PRO A 9 9.05 -0.45 -14.09
C PRO A 9 8.58 0.84 -14.76
N ILE A 10 8.98 1.98 -14.22
CA ILE A 10 8.64 3.31 -14.72
C ILE A 10 9.82 3.99 -15.42
N PRO A 11 9.56 4.89 -16.38
CA PRO A 11 10.63 5.63 -17.05
C PRO A 11 11.17 6.75 -16.17
N ILE A 12 12.51 6.86 -16.11
CA ILE A 12 13.22 8.02 -15.62
C ILE A 12 14.24 8.46 -16.65
N GLY A 13 14.53 9.75 -16.75
CA GLY A 13 15.45 10.22 -17.77
C GLY A 13 15.72 11.71 -17.78
N VAL A 14 16.39 12.14 -18.84
CA VAL A 14 16.78 13.54 -19.09
C VAL A 14 15.67 14.25 -19.84
N THR A 15 15.14 15.36 -19.27
CA THR A 15 13.99 16.10 -19.84
C THR A 15 14.27 16.85 -21.13
N SER A 16 15.54 17.03 -21.51
CA SER A 16 15.97 17.76 -22.73
C SER A 16 17.11 17.00 -23.36
N ALA A 17 16.82 15.77 -23.81
CA ALA A 17 17.79 14.97 -24.54
C ALA A 17 18.06 15.60 -25.92
N GLU A 18 19.34 15.79 -26.26
CA GLU A 18 19.78 16.30 -27.54
C GLU A 18 20.60 15.23 -28.26
N ALA A 19 20.59 15.26 -29.60
CA ALA A 19 21.24 14.26 -30.45
C ALA A 19 22.78 14.21 -30.32
N ASP A 20 23.37 15.27 -29.79
CA ASP A 20 24.82 15.42 -29.69
C ASP A 20 25.41 14.96 -28.35
N TYR A 21 24.64 14.14 -27.57
CA TYR A 21 25.09 13.59 -26.32
C TYR A 21 25.07 12.06 -26.34
N SER A 22 26.03 11.47 -25.63
CA SER A 22 26.02 10.07 -25.20
C SER A 22 25.74 10.00 -23.71
N TYR A 23 25.01 8.98 -23.30
CA TYR A 23 24.59 8.81 -21.90
C TYR A 23 25.21 7.55 -21.29
N THR A 24 25.60 7.65 -20.03
CA THR A 24 25.99 6.51 -19.20
C THR A 24 25.28 6.58 -17.86
N TRP A 25 24.86 5.43 -17.36
CA TRP A 25 24.09 5.34 -16.15
C TRP A 25 24.82 4.51 -15.09
N THR A 26 24.69 4.93 -13.83
CA THR A 26 25.04 4.11 -12.67
C THR A 26 23.90 4.14 -11.66
N HIS A 27 23.80 3.12 -10.85
CA HIS A 27 22.79 2.99 -9.80
C HIS A 27 23.46 2.71 -8.47
N THR A 28 23.13 3.48 -7.44
CA THR A 28 23.47 3.21 -6.05
C THR A 28 22.20 2.71 -5.36
N ASP A 29 22.19 1.46 -4.92
CA ASP A 29 21.07 0.85 -4.24
C ASP A 29 20.84 1.46 -2.83
N LEU A 30 19.74 1.09 -2.17
CA LEU A 30 19.41 1.57 -0.82
C LEU A 30 20.42 1.15 0.26
N ASN A 31 21.31 0.17 -0.02
CA ASN A 31 22.40 -0.27 0.85
C ASN A 31 23.71 0.48 0.57
N GLY A 32 23.73 1.39 -0.41
CA GLY A 32 24.88 2.17 -0.79
C GLY A 32 25.84 1.49 -1.78
N ASN A 33 25.45 0.34 -2.38
CA ASN A 33 26.28 -0.33 -3.38
C ASN A 33 26.08 0.33 -4.74
N ASN A 34 27.17 0.82 -5.33
CA ASN A 34 27.15 1.43 -6.66
C ASN A 34 27.48 0.39 -7.74
N SER A 35 26.71 0.38 -8.82
CA SER A 35 26.92 -0.49 -9.97
C SER A 35 26.61 0.25 -11.29
N PRO A 36 27.28 -0.12 -12.40
CA PRO A 36 26.89 0.34 -13.73
C PRO A 36 25.47 -0.11 -14.07
N PHE A 37 24.65 0.79 -14.64
CA PHE A 37 23.37 0.42 -15.21
C PHE A 37 23.52 0.30 -16.74
N PRO A 38 23.15 -0.85 -17.34
CA PRO A 38 23.51 -1.17 -18.72
C PRO A 38 22.59 -0.47 -19.74
N SER A 39 22.68 0.85 -19.81
CA SER A 39 21.96 1.64 -20.82
C SER A 39 22.79 2.82 -21.30
N THR A 40 22.58 3.21 -22.54
CA THR A 40 23.13 4.41 -23.20
C THR A 40 22.04 5.36 -23.66
N GLU A 41 20.79 5.04 -23.36
CA GLU A 41 19.63 5.86 -23.70
C GLU A 41 19.48 7.05 -22.75
N ASP A 42 18.80 8.09 -23.20
CA ASP A 42 18.45 9.25 -22.38
C ASP A 42 17.39 8.96 -21.31
N THR A 43 16.64 7.89 -21.52
CA THR A 43 15.57 7.41 -20.65
C THR A 43 15.74 5.92 -20.38
N ILE A 44 15.58 5.52 -19.13
CA ILE A 44 15.69 4.12 -18.70
C ILE A 44 14.43 3.72 -17.92
N LEU A 45 14.14 2.42 -17.89
CA LEU A 45 13.07 1.86 -17.05
C LEU A 45 13.67 1.36 -15.74
N VAL A 46 13.08 1.80 -14.62
CA VAL A 46 13.51 1.43 -13.26
C VAL A 46 12.38 0.85 -12.46
N GLY A 47 12.66 -0.23 -11.74
CA GLY A 47 11.69 -0.94 -10.91
C GLY A 47 12.17 -1.16 -9.47
N VAL A 48 13.29 -0.54 -9.07
CA VAL A 48 13.83 -0.60 -7.71
C VAL A 48 14.28 0.79 -7.28
N GLY A 49 14.27 1.02 -5.97
CA GLY A 49 14.69 2.28 -5.37
C GLY A 49 16.19 2.46 -5.35
N GLY A 50 16.61 3.65 -4.95
CA GLY A 50 18.00 4.07 -4.86
C GLY A 50 18.27 5.38 -5.62
N THR A 51 19.54 5.70 -5.82
CA THR A 51 19.95 6.88 -6.57
C THR A 51 20.53 6.48 -7.91
N TYR A 52 19.89 6.95 -8.98
CA TYR A 52 20.36 6.79 -10.36
C TYR A 52 21.14 8.03 -10.80
N TYR A 53 22.33 7.81 -11.35
CA TYR A 53 23.15 8.88 -11.89
C TYR A 53 23.23 8.73 -13.41
N VAL A 54 22.89 9.78 -14.13
CA VAL A 54 23.08 9.89 -15.58
C VAL A 54 24.19 10.86 -15.88
N THR A 55 25.18 10.44 -16.63
CA THR A 55 26.23 11.29 -17.17
C THR A 55 26.03 11.49 -18.66
N ALA A 56 25.74 12.72 -19.06
CA ALA A 56 25.65 13.13 -20.44
C ALA A 56 27.03 13.68 -20.88
N THR A 57 27.55 13.18 -22.02
CA THR A 57 28.84 13.61 -22.56
C THR A 57 28.65 14.05 -24.04
N THR A 58 29.20 15.22 -24.41
CA THR A 58 29.10 15.70 -25.78
C THR A 58 29.86 14.81 -26.74
N THR A 59 29.29 14.60 -27.96
CA THR A 59 29.87 13.78 -29.03
C THR A 59 30.56 14.62 -30.11
N ASP A 60 30.64 15.94 -29.90
CA ASP A 60 31.26 16.90 -30.83
C ASP A 60 32.81 16.94 -30.78
N GLY A 61 33.42 16.06 -29.96
CA GLY A 61 34.85 15.97 -29.76
C GLY A 61 35.36 16.81 -28.57
N THR A 62 34.53 17.65 -27.95
CA THR A 62 34.92 18.41 -26.74
C THR A 62 34.94 17.56 -25.50
N ASN A 63 34.17 16.43 -25.47
CA ASN A 63 34.02 15.51 -24.34
C ASN A 63 33.59 16.23 -23.06
N CYS A 64 32.82 17.30 -23.15
CA CYS A 64 32.24 17.93 -21.97
C CYS A 64 31.20 17.03 -21.37
N SER A 65 31.25 16.80 -20.04
CA SER A 65 30.30 15.92 -19.35
C SER A 65 29.62 16.61 -18.19
N ARG A 66 28.37 16.20 -17.92
CA ARG A 66 27.59 16.60 -16.74
C ARG A 66 26.85 15.40 -16.19
N THR A 67 26.90 15.23 -14.87
CA THR A 67 26.17 14.18 -14.16
C THR A 67 25.01 14.79 -13.40
N LEU A 68 23.84 14.14 -13.49
CA LEU A 68 22.62 14.42 -12.73
C LEU A 68 22.27 13.19 -11.89
N SER A 69 21.64 13.39 -10.74
CA SER A 69 21.11 12.33 -9.89
C SER A 69 19.59 12.37 -9.86
N ILE A 70 18.97 11.19 -9.83
CA ILE A 70 17.53 10.98 -9.70
C ILE A 70 17.31 10.04 -8.52
N GLU A 71 16.66 10.50 -7.46
CA GLU A 71 16.28 9.68 -6.33
C GLU A 71 14.95 8.98 -6.65
N VAL A 72 14.95 7.67 -6.39
CA VAL A 72 13.81 6.77 -6.57
C VAL A 72 13.51 6.09 -5.24
N GLU A 73 12.35 6.35 -4.69
CA GLU A 73 11.83 5.71 -3.48
C GLU A 73 11.00 4.48 -3.84
N GLU A 74 10.87 3.55 -2.91
CA GLU A 74 10.08 2.34 -3.10
C GLU A 74 8.76 2.44 -2.33
N SER A 75 7.72 1.89 -2.93
CA SER A 75 6.44 1.62 -2.29
C SER A 75 5.89 0.29 -2.81
N GLU A 76 4.93 -0.30 -2.10
CA GLU A 76 4.25 -1.51 -2.55
C GLU A 76 2.81 -1.57 -2.01
N ILE A 77 1.99 -2.42 -2.62
CA ILE A 77 0.69 -2.77 -2.05
C ILE A 77 0.88 -3.44 -0.69
N ALA A 78 0.03 -3.09 0.29
CA ALA A 78 0.11 -3.67 1.62
C ALA A 78 -0.06 -5.20 1.59
N THR A 79 0.77 -5.90 2.37
CA THR A 79 0.58 -7.32 2.69
C THR A 79 -0.09 -7.42 4.05
N VAL A 80 -1.32 -7.96 4.10
CA VAL A 80 -2.10 -8.07 5.34
C VAL A 80 -2.65 -9.48 5.53
N THR A 81 -2.55 -9.98 6.75
CA THR A 81 -3.09 -11.27 7.18
C THR A 81 -3.97 -11.10 8.41
N LEU A 82 -4.71 -12.14 8.81
CA LEU A 82 -5.52 -12.09 10.02
C LEU A 82 -4.67 -11.97 11.29
N ASP A 83 -3.40 -12.36 11.25
CA ASP A 83 -2.47 -12.22 12.39
C ASP A 83 -2.11 -10.74 12.66
N ASP A 84 -2.25 -9.88 11.65
CA ASP A 84 -2.03 -8.44 11.77
C ASP A 84 -3.27 -7.69 12.29
N ILE A 85 -4.40 -8.40 12.51
CA ILE A 85 -5.67 -7.80 12.91
C ILE A 85 -6.04 -8.22 14.34
N THR A 86 -6.24 -7.24 15.20
CA THR A 86 -6.79 -7.45 16.54
C THR A 86 -8.22 -6.94 16.60
N VAL A 87 -9.15 -7.84 16.94
CA VAL A 87 -10.57 -7.51 17.14
C VAL A 87 -10.88 -7.57 18.63
N GLN A 88 -11.49 -6.50 19.15
CA GLN A 88 -12.07 -6.45 20.49
C GLN A 88 -13.59 -6.45 20.34
N ASP A 89 -14.20 -7.61 20.54
CA ASP A 89 -15.63 -7.82 20.34
C ASP A 89 -16.34 -8.33 21.60
N LEU A 90 -17.62 -8.71 21.46
CA LEU A 90 -18.48 -9.15 22.57
C LEU A 90 -18.60 -8.13 23.71
N THR A 91 -18.37 -6.86 23.42
CA THR A 91 -18.47 -5.80 24.41
C THR A 91 -19.92 -5.54 24.82
N SER A 92 -20.15 -5.19 26.10
CA SER A 92 -21.49 -5.00 26.67
C SER A 92 -22.30 -3.91 25.95
N ASP A 93 -21.65 -2.97 25.31
CA ASP A 93 -22.25 -1.80 24.65
C ASP A 93 -22.13 -1.78 23.13
N ASN A 94 -21.71 -2.92 22.52
CA ASN A 94 -21.36 -3.02 21.11
C ASN A 94 -20.27 -1.99 20.69
N ASN A 95 -19.43 -1.60 21.61
CA ASN A 95 -18.28 -0.74 21.38
C ASN A 95 -17.08 -1.61 20.96
N ASN A 96 -17.26 -2.34 19.86
CA ASN A 96 -16.20 -3.21 19.35
C ASN A 96 -15.19 -2.38 18.58
N THR A 97 -13.96 -2.86 18.58
CA THR A 97 -12.85 -2.19 17.88
C THR A 97 -12.09 -3.16 16.99
N ILE A 98 -11.50 -2.62 15.94
CA ILE A 98 -10.55 -3.32 15.07
C ILE A 98 -9.26 -2.50 15.08
N THR A 99 -8.14 -3.15 15.37
CA THR A 99 -6.80 -2.55 15.31
C THR A 99 -5.97 -3.33 14.29
N ILE A 100 -5.26 -2.62 13.43
CA ILE A 100 -4.37 -3.19 12.42
C ILE A 100 -2.93 -2.95 12.89
N ASP A 101 -2.14 -4.03 13.01
CA ASP A 101 -0.70 -3.91 13.21
C ASP A 101 -0.03 -3.55 11.88
N THR A 102 0.60 -2.39 11.85
CA THR A 102 1.23 -1.87 10.63
C THR A 102 2.67 -2.34 10.42
N ALA A 103 3.25 -3.07 11.39
CA ALA A 103 4.67 -3.43 11.36
C ALA A 103 5.05 -4.36 10.19
N ASN A 104 4.10 -5.16 9.70
CA ASN A 104 4.34 -6.16 8.66
C ASN A 104 3.64 -5.86 7.32
N LEU A 105 3.06 -4.67 7.16
CA LEU A 105 2.32 -4.32 5.95
C LEU A 105 3.20 -4.15 4.71
N GLY A 106 4.50 -3.96 4.88
CA GLY A 106 5.47 -3.71 3.81
C GLY A 106 5.94 -2.26 3.76
N ILE A 107 6.48 -1.86 2.60
CA ILE A 107 7.03 -0.51 2.37
C ILE A 107 5.97 0.34 1.68
N GLY A 108 5.43 1.34 2.37
CA GLY A 108 4.41 2.21 1.78
C GLY A 108 3.92 3.30 2.73
N ASP A 109 3.14 4.21 2.19
CA ASP A 109 2.38 5.22 2.95
C ASP A 109 0.90 4.82 2.94
N TYR A 110 0.48 4.09 3.97
CA TYR A 110 -0.82 3.45 4.01
C TYR A 110 -1.88 4.27 4.72
N GLU A 111 -3.11 4.13 4.23
CA GLU A 111 -4.33 4.64 4.86
C GLU A 111 -5.42 3.56 4.83
N PHE A 112 -6.38 3.66 5.74
CA PHE A 112 -7.28 2.58 6.11
C PHE A 112 -8.74 2.98 5.94
N ALA A 113 -9.57 2.06 5.42
CA ALA A 113 -11.02 2.21 5.37
C ALA A 113 -11.71 0.90 5.76
N ILE A 114 -12.97 0.98 6.18
CA ILE A 114 -13.82 -0.15 6.52
C ILE A 114 -15.07 -0.15 5.67
N ASP A 115 -15.44 -1.31 5.12
CA ASP A 115 -16.66 -1.62 4.37
C ASP A 115 -16.84 -0.89 3.02
N ASP A 116 -16.07 0.15 2.71
CA ASP A 116 -16.13 0.85 1.43
C ASP A 116 -14.74 1.05 0.82
N PRO A 117 -14.45 0.46 -0.36
CA PRO A 117 -13.16 0.64 -1.03
C PRO A 117 -12.90 2.07 -1.52
N ASN A 118 -13.93 2.92 -1.56
CA ASN A 118 -13.79 4.33 -1.92
C ASN A 118 -13.63 5.26 -0.70
N GLY A 119 -13.62 4.70 0.51
CA GLY A 119 -13.42 5.44 1.75
C GLY A 119 -14.72 5.92 2.41
N PRO A 120 -14.65 6.74 3.44
CA PRO A 120 -13.50 7.58 3.82
C PRO A 120 -12.29 6.80 4.33
N TYR A 121 -11.11 7.19 3.89
CA TYR A 121 -9.85 6.69 4.41
C TYR A 121 -9.33 7.54 5.55
N GLN A 122 -8.68 6.90 6.53
CA GLN A 122 -8.05 7.53 7.67
C GLN A 122 -6.61 7.05 7.85
N ASN A 123 -5.78 7.88 8.51
CA ASN A 123 -4.37 7.52 8.79
C ASN A 123 -4.24 6.54 9.95
N ASP A 124 -5.20 6.58 10.88
CA ASP A 124 -5.16 5.75 12.09
C ASP A 124 -5.57 4.31 11.73
N PRO A 125 -4.75 3.30 12.03
CA PRO A 125 -5.07 1.89 11.80
C PRO A 125 -6.04 1.32 12.85
N PHE A 126 -6.92 2.15 13.39
CA PHE A 126 -7.85 1.83 14.47
C PHE A 126 -9.27 2.25 14.13
N PHE A 127 -10.20 1.30 14.24
CA PHE A 127 -11.63 1.55 14.07
C PHE A 127 -12.37 1.28 15.38
N GLU A 128 -13.21 2.22 15.79
CA GLU A 128 -14.05 2.11 16.97
C GLU A 128 -15.54 2.08 16.60
N ASN A 129 -16.39 1.67 17.55
CA ASN A 129 -17.83 1.58 17.37
C ASN A 129 -18.24 0.66 16.21
N VAL A 130 -17.44 -0.37 15.93
CA VAL A 130 -17.70 -1.33 14.87
C VAL A 130 -18.87 -2.22 15.27
N ARG A 131 -19.85 -2.36 14.39
CA ARG A 131 -21.02 -3.21 14.63
C ARG A 131 -20.64 -4.68 14.52
N PRO A 132 -21.35 -5.58 15.25
CA PRO A 132 -21.17 -7.01 14.98
C PRO A 132 -21.54 -7.38 13.55
N GLY A 133 -20.67 -8.15 12.89
CA GLY A 133 -20.82 -8.55 11.50
C GLY A 133 -19.49 -8.96 10.87
N ILE A 134 -19.53 -9.22 9.57
CA ILE A 134 -18.32 -9.36 8.76
C ILE A 134 -18.04 -8.01 8.13
N HIS A 135 -16.83 -7.53 8.30
CA HIS A 135 -16.36 -6.25 7.79
C HIS A 135 -15.17 -6.47 6.86
N THR A 136 -15.09 -5.69 5.79
CA THR A 136 -13.92 -5.70 4.93
C THR A 136 -13.06 -4.47 5.26
N ILE A 137 -11.82 -4.72 5.63
CA ILE A 137 -10.81 -3.68 5.82
C ILE A 137 -10.08 -3.47 4.50
N TYR A 138 -9.94 -2.21 4.10
CA TYR A 138 -9.19 -1.78 2.92
C TYR A 138 -7.96 -0.99 3.38
N ILE A 139 -6.80 -1.36 2.83
CA ILE A 139 -5.52 -0.70 3.08
C ILE A 139 -5.00 -0.18 1.75
N ARG A 140 -5.01 1.13 1.57
CA ARG A 140 -4.58 1.80 0.35
C ARG A 140 -3.20 2.41 0.53
N ASP A 141 -2.32 2.15 -0.43
CA ASP A 141 -1.08 2.91 -0.53
C ASP A 141 -1.34 4.25 -1.24
N ARG A 142 -0.89 5.36 -0.63
CA ARG A 142 -1.05 6.72 -1.18
C ARG A 142 -0.20 7.01 -2.40
N ASN A 143 0.78 6.15 -2.66
CA ASN A 143 1.63 6.22 -3.84
C ASN A 143 1.02 5.49 -5.04
N ASP A 144 -0.27 5.11 -4.97
CA ASP A 144 -1.03 4.42 -6.01
C ASP A 144 -0.51 3.01 -6.34
N CYS A 145 0.20 2.36 -5.43
CA CYS A 145 0.68 0.98 -5.62
C CYS A 145 -0.43 -0.06 -5.49
N GLY A 146 -1.59 0.32 -4.95
CA GLY A 146 -2.79 -0.51 -4.91
C GLY A 146 -3.55 -0.47 -3.59
N ILE A 147 -4.59 -1.30 -3.52
CA ILE A 147 -5.46 -1.47 -2.35
C ILE A 147 -5.48 -2.94 -1.98
N ALA A 148 -5.00 -3.28 -0.80
CA ALA A 148 -5.18 -4.60 -0.19
C ALA A 148 -6.50 -4.63 0.57
N GLN A 149 -7.09 -5.83 0.70
CA GLN A 149 -8.32 -6.01 1.46
C GLN A 149 -8.29 -7.32 2.26
N ILE A 150 -8.98 -7.31 3.41
CA ILE A 150 -9.14 -8.48 4.25
C ILE A 150 -10.49 -8.45 4.97
N ASP A 151 -11.17 -9.60 5.01
CA ASP A 151 -12.43 -9.75 5.74
C ASP A 151 -12.17 -10.10 7.21
N VAL A 152 -12.80 -9.36 8.09
CA VAL A 152 -12.66 -9.46 9.55
C VAL A 152 -14.03 -9.72 10.17
N SER A 153 -14.10 -10.68 11.09
CA SER A 153 -15.30 -11.03 11.81
C SER A 153 -15.33 -10.31 13.16
N VAL A 154 -16.39 -9.56 13.43
CA VAL A 154 -16.66 -8.91 14.71
C VAL A 154 -17.87 -9.62 15.34
N ILE A 155 -17.63 -10.43 16.37
CA ILE A 155 -18.66 -11.23 17.00
C ILE A 155 -19.51 -10.37 17.94
N GLY A 156 -20.83 -10.59 17.90
CA GLY A 156 -21.75 -9.92 18.80
C GLY A 156 -23.09 -10.62 18.87
N TYR A 157 -23.94 -10.10 19.73
CA TYR A 157 -25.28 -10.64 19.92
C TYR A 157 -26.28 -9.54 20.20
N LYS A 158 -27.56 -9.81 19.94
CA LYS A 158 -28.64 -8.89 20.34
C LYS A 158 -28.88 -8.98 21.85
N LYS A 159 -28.91 -7.83 22.54
CA LYS A 159 -29.09 -7.75 24.00
C LYS A 159 -30.46 -8.25 24.46
N PHE A 160 -31.47 -8.28 23.59
CA PHE A 160 -32.81 -8.75 23.91
C PHE A 160 -33.45 -9.41 22.69
N PHE A 161 -34.41 -10.28 22.96
CA PHE A 161 -35.30 -10.83 21.94
C PHE A 161 -36.72 -10.90 22.51
N THR A 162 -37.72 -10.81 21.64
CA THR A 162 -39.15 -10.75 21.99
C THR A 162 -39.89 -11.79 21.13
N PRO A 163 -39.97 -13.03 21.58
CA PRO A 163 -40.58 -14.12 20.83
C PRO A 163 -42.14 -14.01 20.81
N ASN A 164 -42.67 -13.04 20.05
CA ASN A 164 -44.11 -12.79 19.92
C ASN A 164 -44.67 -13.22 18.56
N GLY A 165 -43.79 -13.72 17.63
CA GLY A 165 -44.20 -14.19 16.31
C GLY A 165 -44.47 -13.09 15.27
N ASP A 166 -44.03 -11.86 15.52
CA ASP A 166 -44.17 -10.73 14.58
C ASP A 166 -43.05 -10.65 13.52
N GLY A 167 -42.07 -11.54 13.60
CA GLY A 167 -40.89 -11.56 12.72
C GLY A 167 -39.78 -10.60 13.16
N ILE A 168 -39.98 -9.82 14.21
CA ILE A 168 -39.01 -8.83 14.70
C ILE A 168 -38.47 -9.27 16.05
N HIS A 169 -37.17 -9.57 16.11
CA HIS A 169 -36.50 -10.01 17.35
C HIS A 169 -37.04 -11.31 17.95
N ASP A 170 -37.71 -12.17 17.17
CA ASP A 170 -38.28 -13.44 17.63
C ASP A 170 -37.23 -14.51 18.02
N SER A 171 -35.99 -14.34 17.57
CA SER A 171 -34.90 -15.27 17.85
C SER A 171 -33.65 -14.54 18.32
N TRP A 172 -32.94 -15.17 19.27
CA TRP A 172 -31.61 -14.74 19.67
C TRP A 172 -30.57 -15.29 18.67
N ARG A 173 -29.69 -14.45 18.16
CA ARG A 173 -28.66 -14.84 17.18
C ARG A 173 -27.32 -14.23 17.54
N ILE A 174 -26.25 -15.00 17.31
CA ILE A 174 -24.89 -14.50 17.28
C ILE A 174 -24.64 -13.92 15.90
N LEU A 175 -24.03 -12.74 15.83
CA LEU A 175 -23.69 -12.02 14.61
C LEU A 175 -22.17 -12.14 14.37
N GLY A 176 -21.72 -12.02 13.14
CA GLY A 176 -20.30 -12.06 12.79
C GLY A 176 -19.70 -13.46 12.66
N ILE A 177 -20.52 -14.52 12.64
CA ILE A 177 -20.05 -15.88 12.39
C ILE A 177 -20.22 -16.16 10.88
N ARG A 178 -19.17 -16.63 10.21
CA ARG A 178 -19.28 -17.19 8.86
C ARG A 178 -20.02 -18.53 8.94
N GLU A 179 -21.00 -18.73 8.07
CA GLU A 179 -21.80 -19.99 8.00
C GLU A 179 -21.04 -21.14 7.28
N ASP A 180 -19.75 -20.97 6.98
CA ASP A 180 -18.93 -21.91 6.21
C ASP A 180 -18.18 -22.94 7.09
N PHE A 181 -18.82 -23.46 8.16
CA PHE A 181 -18.34 -24.59 8.97
C PHE A 181 -19.31 -25.74 8.96
#